data_4e767426a410c6acae8498de098b6b10
#
_entry.id   4e767426a410c6acae8498de098b6b10
#
_cell.length_a   1.000
_cell.length_b   1.000
_cell.length_c   1.000
_cell.angle_alpha   90.00
_cell.angle_beta   90.00
_cell.angle_gamma   90.00
#
_symmetry.space_group_name_H-M   'P 1'
#
loop_
_entity.id
_entity.type
_entity.pdbx_description
1 polymer ?
#
loop_
_entity_poly.entity_id
_entity_poly.type
_entity_poly.pdbx_seq_one_letter_code
_entity_poly.pdbx_strand_id
1 'polypeptide(L)'
;MKTKKIILIAVVVVVVVGAGIWLFAGSPAKHKVTYATATVSKGDISNSVTATGTIEPVTEVEVGTQVSGIIDKIHVDYNSVVTKGQLIAEMDRITLQSELASQQATYDGAKAEYEYQKKNYERSKGLHEKSLISDTDFEQALYNYQKAKSSYDSSKASLAKAERNLSYATITSPIDGVVISRDVEAGQTVASGFETPTLFTIAADLTQMQVVADVDEARSEER
;
A
#
# COMPACT_ATOMS: atom_id res chain seq x y z
N MET A 1 -26.07 117.60 -7.89
CA MET A 1 -26.51 116.67 -8.97
C MET A 1 -25.57 115.50 -9.20
N LYS A 2 -24.36 115.46 -8.66
CA LYS A 2 -23.39 114.35 -8.92
C LYS A 2 -23.61 113.10 -8.06
N THR A 3 -24.11 113.25 -6.80
CA THR A 3 -24.33 112.11 -5.84
C THR A 3 -25.45 111.18 -6.26
N LYS A 4 -26.55 111.67 -6.84
CA LYS A 4 -27.67 110.80 -7.29
C LYS A 4 -27.26 109.86 -8.47
N LYS A 5 -26.37 110.35 -9.33
CA LYS A 5 -25.86 109.55 -10.46
C LYS A 5 -24.94 108.42 -10.00
N ILE A 6 -24.13 108.66 -8.92
CA ILE A 6 -23.21 107.65 -8.36
C ILE A 6 -24.02 106.50 -7.67
N ILE A 7 -25.09 106.91 -6.99
CA ILE A 7 -25.96 105.90 -6.33
C ILE A 7 -26.69 105.01 -7.36
N LEU A 8 -27.14 105.64 -8.47
CA LEU A 8 -27.80 104.91 -9.57
C LEU A 8 -26.87 103.90 -10.23
N ILE A 9 -25.61 104.28 -10.48
CA ILE A 9 -24.59 103.42 -11.06
C ILE A 9 -24.25 102.27 -10.10
N ALA A 10 -24.15 102.49 -8.77
CA ALA A 10 -23.89 101.50 -7.79
C ALA A 10 -25.03 100.44 -7.73
N VAL A 11 -26.28 100.92 -7.82
CA VAL A 11 -27.43 99.96 -7.85
C VAL A 11 -27.44 99.11 -9.09
N VAL A 12 -27.13 99.71 -10.27
CA VAL A 12 -27.07 98.91 -11.51
C VAL A 12 -25.93 97.88 -11.47
N VAL A 13 -24.76 98.22 -10.91
CA VAL A 13 -23.68 97.26 -10.74
C VAL A 13 -24.06 96.08 -9.82
N VAL A 14 -24.74 96.37 -8.71
CA VAL A 14 -25.20 95.36 -7.77
C VAL A 14 -26.23 94.43 -8.45
N VAL A 15 -27.16 94.99 -9.23
CA VAL A 15 -28.16 94.15 -10.00
C VAL A 15 -27.49 93.33 -11.07
N VAL A 16 -26.50 93.85 -11.79
CA VAL A 16 -25.76 93.09 -12.83
C VAL A 16 -24.92 91.99 -12.22
N VAL A 17 -24.24 92.31 -11.07
CA VAL A 17 -23.48 91.28 -10.34
C VAL A 17 -24.41 90.19 -9.74
N GLY A 18 -25.57 90.58 -9.15
CA GLY A 18 -26.55 89.68 -8.63
C GLY A 18 -27.14 88.79 -9.74
N ALA A 19 -27.46 89.35 -10.90
CA ALA A 19 -27.99 88.56 -12.04
C ALA A 19 -26.90 87.62 -12.62
N GLY A 20 -25.61 88.09 -12.64
CA GLY A 20 -24.50 87.23 -13.02
C GLY A 20 -24.30 86.01 -12.14
N ILE A 21 -24.36 86.22 -10.77
CA ILE A 21 -24.25 85.13 -9.81
C ILE A 21 -25.45 84.21 -9.94
N TRP A 22 -26.67 84.71 -10.12
CA TRP A 22 -27.85 83.92 -10.28
C TRP A 22 -27.85 83.06 -11.55
N LEU A 23 -27.32 83.54 -12.66
CA LEU A 23 -27.18 82.80 -13.88
C LEU A 23 -26.09 81.73 -13.80
N PHE A 24 -25.00 82.03 -13.06
CA PHE A 24 -23.89 81.07 -12.91
C PHE A 24 -24.13 80.00 -11.80
N ALA A 25 -24.86 80.33 -10.75
CA ALA A 25 -25.15 79.43 -9.65
C ALA A 25 -26.33 78.49 -9.97
N GLY A 26 -27.07 78.72 -11.04
CA GLY A 26 -28.33 78.03 -11.36
C GLY A 26 -28.20 76.75 -12.22
N SER A 27 -27.01 76.26 -12.53
CA SER A 27 -26.90 75.03 -13.30
C SER A 27 -26.63 73.82 -12.33
N PRO A 28 -27.61 73.10 -11.88
CA PRO A 28 -27.34 71.79 -11.23
C PRO A 28 -26.69 70.87 -12.29
N ALA A 29 -25.45 70.53 -12.08
CA ALA A 29 -24.79 69.50 -12.91
C ALA A 29 -25.59 68.20 -12.76
N LYS A 30 -26.46 67.92 -13.72
CA LYS A 30 -27.13 66.62 -13.81
C LYS A 30 -26.07 65.60 -14.10
N HIS A 31 -25.62 64.88 -13.04
CA HIS A 31 -24.84 63.68 -13.23
C HIS A 31 -25.67 62.69 -14.07
N LYS A 32 -25.35 62.59 -15.33
CA LYS A 32 -25.89 61.52 -16.18
C LYS A 32 -25.28 60.24 -15.69
N VAL A 33 -26.03 59.46 -14.91
CA VAL A 33 -25.69 58.09 -14.61
C VAL A 33 -25.80 57.31 -15.91
N THR A 34 -24.67 56.91 -16.45
CA THR A 34 -24.62 56.04 -17.62
C THR A 34 -24.69 54.61 -17.13
N TYR A 35 -25.77 53.95 -17.35
CA TYR A 35 -25.91 52.54 -17.12
C TYR A 35 -25.25 51.76 -18.23
N ALA A 36 -24.25 50.93 -17.93
CA ALA A 36 -23.78 49.94 -18.86
C ALA A 36 -24.73 48.76 -18.78
N THR A 37 -25.49 48.54 -19.83
CA THR A 37 -26.36 47.37 -19.94
C THR A 37 -25.65 46.31 -20.79
N ALA A 38 -25.57 45.08 -20.24
CA ALA A 38 -25.12 43.91 -20.96
C ALA A 38 -26.35 43.01 -21.24
N THR A 39 -26.47 42.57 -22.46
CA THR A 39 -27.48 41.57 -22.81
C THR A 39 -27.11 40.20 -22.21
N VAL A 40 -27.99 39.64 -21.43
CA VAL A 40 -27.82 38.27 -20.92
C VAL A 40 -28.11 37.30 -22.05
N SER A 41 -27.14 36.54 -22.47
CA SER A 41 -27.32 35.44 -23.44
C SER A 41 -27.16 34.09 -22.70
N LYS A 42 -27.96 33.12 -23.10
CA LYS A 42 -27.75 31.74 -22.72
C LYS A 42 -26.54 31.22 -23.47
N GLY A 43 -25.57 30.69 -22.74
CA GLY A 43 -24.41 30.00 -23.29
C GLY A 43 -24.13 28.74 -22.46
N ASP A 44 -23.55 27.73 -23.09
CA ASP A 44 -23.08 26.54 -22.40
C ASP A 44 -21.71 26.84 -21.79
N ILE A 45 -21.55 26.48 -20.53
CA ILE A 45 -20.25 26.53 -19.83
C ILE A 45 -19.73 25.10 -19.83
N SER A 46 -18.66 24.86 -20.57
CA SER A 46 -17.94 23.59 -20.53
C SER A 46 -16.71 23.73 -19.63
N ASN A 47 -16.64 22.92 -18.61
CA ASN A 47 -15.43 22.77 -17.79
C ASN A 47 -14.75 21.44 -18.20
N SER A 48 -13.51 21.49 -18.66
CA SER A 48 -12.75 20.30 -18.99
C SER A 48 -11.72 20.02 -17.90
N VAL A 49 -11.78 18.83 -17.33
CA VAL A 49 -10.78 18.34 -16.39
C VAL A 49 -9.89 17.35 -17.14
N THR A 50 -8.59 17.58 -17.13
CA THR A 50 -7.59 16.64 -17.65
C THR A 50 -6.98 15.87 -16.49
N ALA A 51 -6.94 14.55 -16.64
CA ALA A 51 -6.29 13.67 -15.68
C ALA A 51 -5.24 12.82 -16.40
N THR A 52 -4.16 12.52 -15.71
CA THR A 52 -3.17 11.54 -16.18
C THR A 52 -3.45 10.23 -15.47
N GLY A 53 -3.44 9.12 -16.20
CA GLY A 53 -3.71 7.81 -15.63
C GLY A 53 -2.83 6.74 -16.24
N THR A 54 -2.66 5.63 -15.52
CA THR A 54 -1.98 4.41 -15.95
C THR A 54 -3.00 3.37 -16.39
N ILE A 55 -2.61 2.56 -17.36
CA ILE A 55 -3.40 1.40 -17.79
C ILE A 55 -2.83 0.19 -17.05
N GLU A 56 -3.68 -0.47 -16.28
CA GLU A 56 -3.31 -1.61 -15.44
C GLU A 56 -4.25 -2.79 -15.70
N PRO A 57 -3.81 -4.04 -15.56
CA PRO A 57 -4.71 -5.19 -15.62
C PRO A 57 -5.73 -5.14 -14.50
N VAL A 58 -6.93 -5.64 -14.75
CA VAL A 58 -7.98 -5.73 -13.70
C VAL A 58 -7.58 -6.71 -12.60
N THR A 59 -6.84 -7.77 -12.96
CA THR A 59 -6.36 -8.76 -12.00
C THR A 59 -4.87 -8.98 -12.20
N GLU A 60 -4.09 -8.58 -11.20
CA GLU A 60 -2.65 -8.84 -11.12
C GLU A 60 -2.28 -9.42 -9.76
N VAL A 61 -1.20 -10.16 -9.70
CA VAL A 61 -0.65 -10.74 -8.47
C VAL A 61 0.84 -10.49 -8.43
N GLU A 62 1.26 -9.87 -7.34
CA GLU A 62 2.68 -9.71 -7.03
C GLU A 62 3.23 -10.99 -6.43
N VAL A 63 4.32 -11.47 -6.99
CA VAL A 63 5.04 -12.66 -6.53
C VAL A 63 6.33 -12.23 -5.87
N GLY A 64 6.48 -12.55 -4.60
CA GLY A 64 7.66 -12.26 -3.81
C GLY A 64 8.18 -13.49 -3.08
N THR A 65 9.18 -13.30 -2.21
CA THR A 65 9.73 -14.35 -1.36
C THR A 65 9.61 -13.98 0.12
N GLN A 66 9.42 -15.01 0.97
CA GLN A 66 9.39 -14.88 2.42
C GLN A 66 10.73 -15.22 3.09
N VAL A 67 11.73 -15.59 2.30
CA VAL A 67 13.09 -15.90 2.78
C VAL A 67 14.11 -14.98 2.12
N SER A 68 15.16 -14.64 2.86
CA SER A 68 16.28 -13.87 2.34
C SER A 68 17.32 -14.80 1.70
N GLY A 69 17.90 -14.38 0.60
CA GLY A 69 18.94 -15.16 -0.09
C GLY A 69 19.34 -14.54 -1.42
N ILE A 70 20.11 -15.26 -2.17
CA ILE A 70 20.56 -14.86 -3.52
C ILE A 70 19.68 -15.58 -4.54
N ILE A 71 19.26 -14.88 -5.58
CA ILE A 71 18.57 -15.51 -6.73
C ILE A 71 19.62 -16.27 -7.55
N ASP A 72 19.47 -17.59 -7.61
CA ASP A 72 20.36 -18.45 -8.38
C ASP A 72 19.99 -18.45 -9.88
N LYS A 73 18.72 -18.74 -10.19
CA LYS A 73 18.23 -18.84 -11.56
C LYS A 73 16.86 -18.22 -11.73
N ILE A 74 16.65 -17.62 -12.90
CA ILE A 74 15.36 -17.11 -13.35
C ILE A 74 14.98 -17.89 -14.62
N HIS A 75 13.75 -18.43 -14.64
CA HIS A 75 13.26 -19.30 -15.71
C HIS A 75 12.27 -18.60 -16.65
N VAL A 76 11.81 -17.41 -16.28
CA VAL A 76 10.84 -16.61 -17.06
C VAL A 76 11.34 -15.18 -17.19
N ASP A 77 10.90 -14.50 -18.22
CA ASP A 77 11.23 -13.11 -18.47
C ASP A 77 9.95 -12.29 -18.70
N TYR A 78 10.10 -10.98 -18.86
CA TYR A 78 9.02 -10.09 -19.26
C TYR A 78 8.23 -10.67 -20.45
N ASN A 79 6.90 -10.54 -20.42
CA ASN A 79 5.99 -11.06 -21.43
C ASN A 79 5.96 -12.60 -21.59
N SER A 80 6.49 -13.33 -20.63
CA SER A 80 6.41 -14.81 -20.62
C SER A 80 5.05 -15.28 -20.14
N VAL A 81 4.45 -16.24 -20.85
CA VAL A 81 3.22 -16.90 -20.40
C VAL A 81 3.59 -17.94 -19.35
N VAL A 82 2.90 -17.92 -18.22
CA VAL A 82 3.12 -18.83 -17.09
C VAL A 82 1.82 -19.51 -16.69
N THR A 83 1.94 -20.74 -16.18
CA THR A 83 0.82 -21.49 -15.63
C THR A 83 0.94 -21.58 -14.11
N LYS A 84 -0.19 -21.73 -13.43
CA LYS A 84 -0.22 -21.90 -11.98
C LYS A 84 0.65 -23.06 -11.51
N GLY A 85 1.54 -22.79 -10.56
CA GLY A 85 2.52 -23.78 -10.04
C GLY A 85 3.79 -23.90 -10.89
N GLN A 86 3.89 -23.21 -12.03
CA GLN A 86 5.11 -23.19 -12.84
C GLN A 86 6.25 -22.52 -12.10
N LEU A 87 7.44 -23.09 -12.17
CA LEU A 87 8.67 -22.54 -11.61
C LEU A 87 9.07 -21.26 -12.36
N ILE A 88 9.19 -20.17 -11.62
CA ILE A 88 9.56 -18.84 -12.13
C ILE A 88 11.03 -18.55 -11.85
N ALA A 89 11.44 -18.72 -10.59
CA ALA A 89 12.81 -18.47 -10.16
C ALA A 89 13.21 -19.40 -9.01
N GLU A 90 14.49 -19.57 -8.83
CA GLU A 90 15.10 -20.36 -7.75
C GLU A 90 16.11 -19.49 -7.00
N MET A 91 16.07 -19.59 -5.68
CA MET A 91 17.07 -19.00 -4.80
C MET A 91 18.15 -20.04 -4.46
N ASP A 92 19.33 -19.57 -4.02
CA ASP A 92 20.35 -20.46 -3.47
C ASP A 92 19.80 -21.20 -2.24
N ARG A 93 19.86 -22.53 -2.30
CA ARG A 93 19.29 -23.43 -1.30
C ARG A 93 20.31 -23.97 -0.32
N ILE A 94 21.63 -23.73 -0.53
CA ILE A 94 22.70 -24.38 0.24
C ILE A 94 22.54 -24.14 1.73
N THR A 95 22.31 -22.89 2.12
CA THR A 95 22.12 -22.51 3.53
C THR A 95 20.85 -23.10 4.10
N LEU A 96 19.74 -23.05 3.36
CA LEU A 96 18.43 -23.57 3.80
C LEU A 96 18.44 -25.11 3.88
N GLN A 97 19.15 -25.79 3.00
CA GLN A 97 19.33 -27.26 3.07
C GLN A 97 20.17 -27.65 4.28
N SER A 98 21.23 -26.89 4.59
CA SER A 98 22.06 -27.12 5.78
C SER A 98 21.26 -26.92 7.06
N GLU A 99 20.42 -25.89 7.14
CA GLU A 99 19.51 -25.65 8.26
C GLU A 99 18.48 -26.78 8.39
N LEU A 100 17.87 -27.21 7.27
CA LEU A 100 16.95 -28.35 7.27
C LEU A 100 17.63 -29.61 7.80
N ALA A 101 18.84 -29.93 7.35
CA ALA A 101 19.57 -31.11 7.82
C ALA A 101 19.86 -31.03 9.34
N SER A 102 20.21 -29.85 9.87
CA SER A 102 20.40 -29.61 11.29
C SER A 102 19.12 -29.84 12.10
N GLN A 103 18.00 -29.28 11.63
CA GLN A 103 16.70 -29.47 12.30
C GLN A 103 16.19 -30.91 12.20
N GLN A 104 16.47 -31.62 11.11
CA GLN A 104 16.17 -33.03 10.96
C GLN A 104 16.92 -33.87 11.99
N ALA A 105 18.22 -33.65 12.14
CA ALA A 105 19.02 -34.38 13.14
C ALA A 105 18.52 -34.12 14.59
N THR A 106 18.13 -32.88 14.89
CA THR A 106 17.55 -32.51 16.18
C THR A 106 16.21 -33.21 16.43
N TYR A 107 15.36 -33.24 15.42
CA TYR A 107 14.08 -33.96 15.46
C TYR A 107 14.29 -35.46 15.66
N ASP A 108 15.20 -36.09 14.93
CA ASP A 108 15.47 -37.53 15.04
C ASP A 108 15.98 -37.88 16.44
N GLY A 109 16.83 -37.06 17.04
CA GLY A 109 17.28 -37.22 18.43
C GLY A 109 16.15 -37.10 19.44
N ALA A 110 15.32 -36.06 19.31
CA ALA A 110 14.15 -35.88 20.19
C ALA A 110 13.09 -37.00 20.02
N LYS A 111 12.93 -37.51 18.80
CA LYS A 111 12.04 -38.65 18.51
C LYS A 111 12.52 -39.92 19.19
N ALA A 112 13.81 -40.23 19.09
CA ALA A 112 14.38 -41.42 19.74
C ALA A 112 14.22 -41.36 21.25
N GLU A 113 14.48 -40.20 21.88
CA GLU A 113 14.25 -40.01 23.33
C GLU A 113 12.79 -40.14 23.71
N TYR A 114 11.87 -39.52 22.92
CA TYR A 114 10.44 -39.66 23.16
C TYR A 114 9.98 -41.13 23.08
N GLU A 115 10.42 -41.89 22.07
CA GLU A 115 10.06 -43.31 21.91
C GLU A 115 10.61 -44.17 23.07
N TYR A 116 11.82 -43.88 23.54
CA TYR A 116 12.42 -44.52 24.71
C TYR A 116 11.61 -44.23 25.98
N GLN A 117 11.35 -42.97 26.27
CA GLN A 117 10.61 -42.58 27.48
C GLN A 117 9.15 -43.06 27.44
N LYS A 118 8.53 -43.10 26.25
CA LYS A 118 7.20 -43.67 26.08
C LYS A 118 7.16 -45.15 26.48
N LYS A 119 8.10 -45.94 25.97
CA LYS A 119 8.19 -47.37 26.33
C LYS A 119 8.50 -47.56 27.82
N ASN A 120 9.32 -46.72 28.42
CA ASN A 120 9.61 -46.74 29.83
C ASN A 120 8.37 -46.41 30.67
N TYR A 121 7.63 -45.36 30.32
CA TYR A 121 6.37 -45.02 30.97
C TYR A 121 5.32 -46.10 30.85
N GLU A 122 5.13 -46.70 29.67
CA GLU A 122 4.17 -47.82 29.46
C GLU A 122 4.53 -49.02 30.34
N ARG A 123 5.83 -49.35 30.47
CA ARG A 123 6.31 -50.42 31.37
C ARG A 123 6.05 -50.08 32.83
N SER A 124 6.43 -48.86 33.26
CA SER A 124 6.22 -48.38 34.63
C SER A 124 4.73 -48.39 35.00
N LYS A 125 3.88 -47.95 34.06
CA LYS A 125 2.42 -47.98 34.22
C LYS A 125 1.91 -49.41 34.50
N GLY A 126 2.33 -50.39 33.71
CA GLY A 126 1.93 -51.81 33.93
C GLY A 126 2.48 -52.42 35.22
N LEU A 127 3.64 -51.97 35.72
CA LEU A 127 4.18 -52.38 37.02
C LEU A 127 3.45 -51.72 38.19
N HIS A 128 3.13 -50.43 38.06
CA HIS A 128 2.38 -49.65 39.06
C HIS A 128 0.95 -50.21 39.25
N GLU A 129 0.24 -50.56 38.17
CA GLU A 129 -1.09 -51.19 38.20
C GLU A 129 -1.07 -52.51 38.98
N LYS A 130 0.10 -53.19 39.03
CA LYS A 130 0.32 -54.42 39.81
C LYS A 130 0.92 -54.16 41.18
N SER A 131 1.05 -52.87 41.60
CA SER A 131 1.67 -52.47 42.88
C SER A 131 3.13 -52.94 43.03
N LEU A 132 3.89 -53.06 41.93
CA LEU A 132 5.28 -53.54 41.92
C LEU A 132 6.31 -52.42 41.93
N ILE A 133 5.92 -51.15 41.81
CA ILE A 133 6.76 -49.97 41.92
C ILE A 133 6.09 -48.91 42.81
N SER A 134 6.88 -47.97 43.33
CA SER A 134 6.35 -46.88 44.14
C SER A 134 5.62 -45.82 43.28
N ASP A 135 4.73 -45.02 43.90
CA ASP A 135 4.06 -43.91 43.27
C ASP A 135 5.07 -42.87 42.75
N THR A 136 6.14 -42.63 43.50
CA THR A 136 7.22 -41.72 43.12
C THR A 136 7.94 -42.17 41.84
N ASP A 137 8.23 -43.46 41.69
CA ASP A 137 8.88 -44.00 40.49
C ASP A 137 7.96 -43.88 39.26
N PHE A 138 6.66 -44.13 39.47
CA PHE A 138 5.67 -43.93 38.39
C PHE A 138 5.55 -42.47 37.99
N GLU A 139 5.43 -41.54 38.94
CA GLU A 139 5.38 -40.09 38.67
C GLU A 139 6.63 -39.61 37.96
N GLN A 140 7.81 -40.11 38.34
CA GLN A 140 9.07 -39.79 37.65
C GLN A 140 9.06 -40.28 36.18
N ALA A 141 8.57 -41.49 35.93
CA ALA A 141 8.45 -42.01 34.56
C ALA A 141 7.45 -41.20 33.72
N LEU A 142 6.32 -40.78 34.31
CA LEU A 142 5.33 -39.92 33.69
C LEU A 142 5.93 -38.54 33.35
N TYR A 143 6.64 -37.93 34.31
CA TYR A 143 7.32 -36.63 34.09
C TYR A 143 8.32 -36.70 32.93
N ASN A 144 9.18 -37.74 32.92
CA ASN A 144 10.18 -37.91 31.86
C ASN A 144 9.52 -38.12 30.50
N TYR A 145 8.43 -38.90 30.43
CA TYR A 145 7.66 -39.06 29.20
C TYR A 145 7.07 -37.72 28.71
N GLN A 146 6.43 -36.94 29.60
CA GLN A 146 5.84 -35.66 29.25
C GLN A 146 6.90 -34.65 28.79
N LYS A 147 8.06 -34.62 29.45
CA LYS A 147 9.20 -33.78 29.07
C LYS A 147 9.74 -34.14 27.69
N ALA A 148 9.96 -35.45 27.45
CA ALA A 148 10.42 -35.93 26.15
C ALA A 148 9.40 -35.66 25.04
N LYS A 149 8.09 -35.83 25.32
CA LYS A 149 7.03 -35.47 24.39
C LYS A 149 7.04 -34.01 24.02
N SER A 150 7.17 -33.10 24.99
CA SER A 150 7.23 -31.65 24.72
C SER A 150 8.45 -31.27 23.87
N SER A 151 9.60 -31.91 24.12
CA SER A 151 10.82 -31.71 23.31
C SER A 151 10.64 -32.21 21.87
N TYR A 152 10.03 -33.38 21.70
CA TYR A 152 9.69 -33.94 20.39
C TYR A 152 8.73 -33.02 19.62
N ASP A 153 7.65 -32.55 20.25
CA ASP A 153 6.66 -31.68 19.62
C ASP A 153 7.30 -30.33 19.21
N SER A 154 8.19 -29.79 20.04
CA SER A 154 8.95 -28.56 19.72
C SER A 154 9.90 -28.75 18.54
N SER A 155 10.68 -29.86 18.53
CA SER A 155 11.62 -30.14 17.42
C SER A 155 10.88 -30.42 16.11
N LYS A 156 9.71 -31.08 16.18
CA LYS A 156 8.82 -31.29 15.02
C LYS A 156 8.35 -29.97 14.42
N ALA A 157 7.96 -29.00 15.25
CA ALA A 157 7.56 -27.68 14.78
C ALA A 157 8.73 -26.91 14.13
N SER A 158 9.94 -27.05 14.70
CA SER A 158 11.14 -26.45 14.14
C SER A 158 11.51 -27.05 12.78
N LEU A 159 11.43 -28.37 12.64
CA LEU A 159 11.64 -29.06 11.37
C LEU A 159 10.63 -28.58 10.31
N ALA A 160 9.35 -28.56 10.63
CA ALA A 160 8.31 -28.09 9.72
C ALA A 160 8.52 -26.63 9.27
N LYS A 161 9.09 -25.78 10.14
CA LYS A 161 9.49 -24.43 9.79
C LYS A 161 10.64 -24.41 8.79
N ALA A 162 11.68 -25.22 9.01
CA ALA A 162 12.82 -25.33 8.11
C ALA A 162 12.42 -25.87 6.72
N GLU A 163 11.56 -26.88 6.66
CA GLU A 163 10.98 -27.41 5.41
C GLU A 163 10.22 -26.32 4.65
N ARG A 164 9.41 -25.54 5.34
CA ARG A 164 8.65 -24.44 4.73
C ARG A 164 9.59 -23.34 4.19
N ASN A 165 10.62 -22.97 4.97
CA ASN A 165 11.60 -21.99 4.52
C ASN A 165 12.32 -22.48 3.24
N LEU A 166 12.67 -23.75 3.16
CA LEU A 166 13.25 -24.33 1.96
C LEU A 166 12.26 -24.31 0.78
N SER A 167 10.97 -24.52 1.03
CA SER A 167 9.96 -24.44 -0.03
C SER A 167 9.83 -23.03 -0.61
N TYR A 168 10.00 -22.00 0.20
CA TYR A 168 9.97 -20.60 -0.24
C TYR A 168 11.18 -20.18 -1.10
N ALA A 169 12.26 -20.97 -1.09
CA ALA A 169 13.38 -20.77 -2.02
C ALA A 169 13.04 -21.14 -3.46
N THR A 170 11.90 -21.80 -3.69
CA THR A 170 11.37 -22.13 -5.01
C THR A 170 10.18 -21.21 -5.29
N ILE A 171 10.36 -20.26 -6.19
CA ILE A 171 9.35 -19.26 -6.52
C ILE A 171 8.52 -19.77 -7.68
N THR A 172 7.22 -19.94 -7.46
CA THR A 172 6.26 -20.45 -8.45
C THR A 172 5.14 -19.46 -8.70
N SER A 173 4.53 -19.52 -9.88
CA SER A 173 3.36 -18.70 -10.20
C SER A 173 2.15 -19.14 -9.38
N PRO A 174 1.45 -18.22 -8.70
CA PRO A 174 0.21 -18.51 -7.99
C PRO A 174 -1.02 -18.62 -8.92
N ILE A 175 -0.93 -18.06 -10.13
CA ILE A 175 -2.02 -17.98 -11.12
C ILE A 175 -1.51 -18.34 -12.53
N ASP A 176 -2.44 -18.63 -13.44
CA ASP A 176 -2.17 -18.62 -14.87
C ASP A 176 -2.16 -17.17 -15.37
N GLY A 177 -1.22 -16.81 -16.25
CA GLY A 177 -1.16 -15.45 -16.77
C GLY A 177 0.11 -15.11 -17.52
N VAL A 178 0.40 -13.81 -17.59
CA VAL A 178 1.57 -13.25 -18.29
C VAL A 178 2.38 -12.39 -17.31
N VAL A 179 3.70 -12.54 -17.31
CA VAL A 179 4.61 -11.73 -16.51
C VAL A 179 4.65 -10.30 -17.06
N ILE A 180 4.20 -9.32 -16.25
CA ILE A 180 4.19 -7.91 -16.63
C ILE A 180 5.47 -7.19 -16.20
N SER A 181 6.02 -7.52 -15.02
CA SER A 181 7.29 -6.97 -14.55
C SER A 181 8.17 -8.07 -13.96
N ARG A 182 9.49 -7.83 -14.06
CA ARG A 182 10.54 -8.59 -13.41
C ARG A 182 11.48 -7.60 -12.74
N ASP A 183 11.39 -7.54 -11.41
CA ASP A 183 12.11 -6.54 -10.60
C ASP A 183 13.35 -7.15 -9.93
N VAL A 184 13.80 -8.31 -10.40
CA VAL A 184 14.91 -9.07 -9.83
C VAL A 184 15.80 -9.63 -10.93
N GLU A 185 17.10 -9.76 -10.62
CA GLU A 185 18.10 -10.36 -11.52
C GLU A 185 18.80 -11.56 -10.88
N ALA A 186 19.32 -12.47 -11.73
CA ALA A 186 20.12 -13.59 -11.27
C ALA A 186 21.42 -13.06 -10.62
N GLY A 187 21.78 -13.60 -9.45
CA GLY A 187 22.88 -13.12 -8.62
C GLY A 187 22.50 -11.99 -7.66
N GLN A 188 21.30 -11.44 -7.75
CA GLN A 188 20.85 -10.39 -6.84
C GLN A 188 20.52 -10.98 -5.45
N THR A 189 20.92 -10.25 -4.40
CA THR A 189 20.54 -10.58 -3.02
C THR A 189 19.21 -9.94 -2.70
N VAL A 190 18.26 -10.75 -2.23
CA VAL A 190 16.93 -10.33 -1.79
C VAL A 190 16.83 -10.51 -0.29
N ALA A 191 16.34 -9.49 0.42
CA ALA A 191 16.14 -9.53 1.86
C ALA A 191 14.62 -9.37 2.16
N SER A 192 14.03 -10.40 2.76
CA SER A 192 12.65 -10.38 3.28
C SER A 192 12.68 -9.90 4.73
N GLY A 193 12.70 -8.56 4.93
CA GLY A 193 12.75 -7.96 6.25
C GLY A 193 11.37 -7.46 6.69
N PHE A 194 11.17 -6.13 6.66
CA PHE A 194 9.92 -5.49 7.06
C PHE A 194 8.84 -5.53 5.97
N GLU A 195 9.24 -5.58 4.72
CA GLU A 195 8.33 -5.70 3.57
C GLU A 195 8.75 -6.89 2.71
N THR A 196 7.77 -7.57 2.13
CA THR A 196 8.04 -8.63 1.16
C THR A 196 8.40 -7.98 -0.17
N PRO A 197 9.64 -8.16 -0.67
CA PRO A 197 10.01 -7.57 -1.94
C PRO A 197 9.24 -8.24 -3.08
N THR A 198 8.64 -7.44 -3.96
CA THR A 198 8.04 -7.92 -5.21
C THR A 198 9.16 -8.31 -6.17
N LEU A 199 9.12 -9.54 -6.67
CA LEU A 199 10.09 -10.06 -7.62
C LEU A 199 9.53 -10.10 -9.05
N PHE A 200 8.24 -10.44 -9.16
CA PHE A 200 7.51 -10.50 -10.42
C PHE A 200 6.08 -10.01 -10.21
N THR A 201 5.52 -9.39 -11.24
CA THR A 201 4.08 -9.09 -11.30
C THR A 201 3.47 -9.89 -12.45
N ILE A 202 2.39 -10.62 -12.17
CA ILE A 202 1.72 -11.49 -13.13
C ILE A 202 0.29 -11.01 -13.32
N ALA A 203 -0.09 -10.70 -14.58
CA ALA A 203 -1.48 -10.42 -14.95
C ALA A 203 -2.19 -11.71 -15.35
N ALA A 204 -3.40 -11.91 -14.85
CA ALA A 204 -4.21 -13.06 -15.24
C ALA A 204 -4.70 -12.96 -16.70
N ASP A 205 -5.10 -11.78 -17.13
CA ASP A 205 -5.61 -11.52 -18.47
C ASP A 205 -5.30 -10.09 -18.92
N LEU A 206 -4.52 -9.96 -19.99
CA LEU A 206 -4.19 -8.66 -20.59
C LEU A 206 -5.30 -8.11 -21.51
N THR A 207 -6.37 -8.86 -21.75
CA THR A 207 -7.52 -8.37 -22.53
C THR A 207 -8.47 -7.51 -21.67
N GLN A 208 -8.38 -7.63 -20.35
CA GLN A 208 -9.18 -6.88 -19.39
C GLN A 208 -8.29 -5.87 -18.66
N MET A 209 -8.33 -4.64 -19.16
CA MET A 209 -7.52 -3.54 -18.59
C MET A 209 -8.44 -2.49 -17.99
N GLN A 210 -7.95 -1.81 -16.96
CA GLN A 210 -8.57 -0.64 -16.34
C GLN A 210 -7.65 0.57 -16.44
N VAL A 211 -8.25 1.76 -16.46
CA VAL A 211 -7.51 3.01 -16.39
C VAL A 211 -7.65 3.55 -14.97
N VAL A 212 -6.53 3.65 -14.27
CA VAL A 212 -6.45 4.32 -12.98
C VAL A 212 -5.96 5.73 -13.22
N ALA A 213 -6.85 6.72 -13.02
CA ALA A 213 -6.55 8.11 -13.26
C ALA A 213 -6.62 8.91 -11.96
N ASP A 214 -5.54 9.63 -11.66
CA ASP A 214 -5.51 10.58 -10.56
C ASP A 214 -6.12 11.91 -11.03
N VAL A 215 -7.26 12.27 -10.43
CA VAL A 215 -7.93 13.55 -10.68
C VAL A 215 -7.63 14.47 -9.51
N ASP A 216 -6.93 15.57 -9.80
CA ASP A 216 -6.58 16.56 -8.79
C ASP A 216 -7.85 17.30 -8.30
N GLU A 217 -8.19 17.14 -7.04
CA GLU A 217 -9.41 17.69 -6.42
C GLU A 217 -9.34 19.22 -6.18
N ALA A 218 -8.27 19.87 -6.59
CA ALA A 218 -7.99 21.29 -6.30
C ALA A 218 -9.02 22.30 -6.85
N ARG A 219 -10.17 21.87 -7.44
CA ARG A 219 -11.19 22.75 -8.02
C ARG A 219 -12.65 22.39 -7.77
N SER A 220 -12.96 21.49 -6.86
CA SER A 220 -14.36 21.21 -6.51
C SER A 220 -14.95 22.18 -5.49
N GLU A 221 -14.21 23.15 -4.96
CA GLU A 221 -14.68 24.14 -3.98
C GLU A 221 -14.92 25.53 -4.56
N GLU A 222 -15.50 25.66 -5.74
CA GLU A 222 -16.17 26.89 -6.10
C GLU A 222 -17.65 26.65 -6.35
N ARG A 223 -18.45 27.25 -5.43
CA ARG A 223 -19.92 27.36 -5.42
C ARG A 223 -20.50 27.86 -6.73
#